data_f635a6319cb3a9dbac9fa1605395fa7b
#
_entry.id   f635a6319cb3a9dbac9fa1605395fa7b
#
_cell.length_a   1.000
_cell.length_b   1.000
_cell.length_c   1.000
_cell.angle_alpha   90.00
_cell.angle_beta   90.00
_cell.angle_gamma   90.00
#
_symmetry.space_group_name_H-M   'P 1'
#
loop_
_entity.id
_entity.type
_entity.pdbx_description
1 polymer ?
#
loop_
_entity_poly.entity_id
_entity_poly.type
_entity_poly.pdbx_seq_one_letter_code
_entity_poly.pdbx_strand_id
1 'polypeptide(L)'
;SQHLELNLLPATELESLVRDVIAAAELDVDEDGISHVIRAGRGSARDALSALDRVVAGGITEDVTSTDELLLALAERDTARALAALAAGITRGREPRVTGEALLGSLRDAFLISMGVPPTQLAAADRERAELFAEVVTPAVTTRALEVLGTALIDMRRSPDPRVDLEVALVRLTAPEVVGAGDQPVLEALVRRVEKLEAALAGGTGVGVPGSASSPPPPPPPFRRAGPAAEGRAR
;
A
#
# COMPACT_ATOMS: atom_id res chain seq x y z
N SER A 1 34.90 -26.42 9.66
CA SER A 1 33.67 -26.33 8.88
C SER A 1 33.84 -25.20 7.87
N GLN A 2 33.63 -25.48 6.60
CA GLN A 2 33.60 -24.44 5.55
C GLN A 2 32.20 -23.81 5.56
N HIS A 3 32.14 -22.48 5.66
CA HIS A 3 30.89 -21.72 5.48
C HIS A 3 30.73 -21.40 3.99
N LEU A 4 29.68 -21.93 3.38
CA LEU A 4 29.26 -21.57 2.03
C LEU A 4 28.08 -20.63 2.18
N GLU A 5 28.22 -19.39 1.68
CA GLU A 5 27.12 -18.44 1.61
C GLU A 5 26.33 -18.68 0.31
N LEU A 6 25.04 -18.92 0.44
CA LEU A 6 24.11 -19.04 -0.69
C LEU A 6 23.31 -17.74 -0.80
N ASN A 7 23.53 -17.02 -1.89
CA ASN A 7 22.81 -15.80 -2.20
C ASN A 7 21.68 -16.09 -3.20
N LEU A 8 20.71 -15.16 -3.27
CA LEU A 8 19.68 -15.21 -4.32
C LEU A 8 20.32 -14.95 -5.68
N LEU A 9 19.85 -15.66 -6.69
CA LEU A 9 20.31 -15.49 -8.07
C LEU A 9 19.75 -14.20 -8.69
N PRO A 10 20.54 -13.47 -9.48
CA PRO A 10 20.01 -12.45 -10.37
C PRO A 10 19.00 -13.04 -11.35
N ALA A 11 18.06 -12.22 -11.85
CA ALA A 11 17.02 -12.69 -12.77
C ALA A 11 17.59 -13.37 -14.03
N THR A 12 18.68 -12.84 -14.56
CA THR A 12 19.36 -13.40 -15.75
C THR A 12 19.94 -14.80 -15.53
N GLU A 13 20.53 -15.05 -14.36
CA GLU A 13 21.05 -16.38 -14.01
C GLU A 13 19.91 -17.36 -13.74
N LEU A 14 18.87 -16.89 -13.06
CA LEU A 14 17.67 -17.70 -12.81
C LEU A 14 16.95 -18.07 -14.12
N GLU A 15 16.86 -17.13 -15.06
CA GLU A 15 16.31 -17.35 -16.39
C GLU A 15 17.12 -18.39 -17.17
N SER A 16 18.44 -18.27 -17.16
CA SER A 16 19.32 -19.25 -17.81
C SER A 16 19.10 -20.64 -17.22
N LEU A 17 19.05 -20.77 -15.90
CA LEU A 17 18.78 -22.04 -15.22
C LEU A 17 17.41 -22.63 -15.62
N VAL A 18 16.36 -21.80 -15.65
CA VAL A 18 15.01 -22.26 -16.03
C VAL A 18 14.98 -22.72 -17.47
N ARG A 19 15.59 -21.97 -18.40
CA ARG A 19 15.68 -22.36 -19.82
C ARG A 19 16.47 -23.63 -20.03
N ASP A 20 17.58 -23.83 -19.30
CA ASP A 20 18.36 -25.06 -19.36
C ASP A 20 17.56 -26.27 -18.90
N VAL A 21 16.77 -26.14 -17.82
CA VAL A 21 15.90 -27.20 -17.32
C VAL A 21 14.77 -27.50 -18.31
N ILE A 22 14.12 -26.49 -18.89
CA ILE A 22 13.08 -26.65 -19.92
C ILE A 22 13.64 -27.42 -21.12
N ALA A 23 14.82 -27.04 -21.59
CA ALA A 23 15.47 -27.71 -22.73
C ALA A 23 15.90 -29.15 -22.39
N ALA A 24 16.47 -29.38 -21.21
CA ALA A 24 16.91 -30.70 -20.78
C ALA A 24 15.78 -31.69 -20.54
N ALA A 25 14.62 -31.20 -20.11
CA ALA A 25 13.44 -32.01 -19.82
C ALA A 25 12.41 -32.00 -20.97
N GLU A 26 12.73 -31.36 -22.10
CA GLU A 26 11.88 -31.22 -23.30
C GLU A 26 10.46 -30.70 -22.94
N LEU A 27 10.38 -29.69 -22.04
CA LEU A 27 9.11 -29.13 -21.59
C LEU A 27 8.60 -28.09 -22.60
N ASP A 28 7.28 -28.06 -22.78
CA ASP A 28 6.61 -27.04 -23.59
C ASP A 28 6.14 -25.90 -22.69
N VAL A 29 6.94 -24.83 -22.62
CA VAL A 29 6.68 -23.64 -21.81
C VAL A 29 6.97 -22.41 -22.65
N ASP A 30 5.97 -21.52 -22.76
CA ASP A 30 6.09 -20.27 -23.50
C ASP A 30 6.85 -19.18 -22.70
N GLU A 31 7.12 -18.04 -23.33
CA GLU A 31 7.84 -16.92 -22.71
C GLU A 31 7.07 -16.32 -21.51
N ASP A 32 5.75 -16.35 -21.53
CA ASP A 32 4.92 -15.89 -20.42
C ASP A 32 5.07 -16.84 -19.21
N GLY A 33 5.17 -18.15 -19.46
CA GLY A 33 5.48 -19.16 -18.46
C GLY A 33 6.83 -18.98 -17.84
N ILE A 34 7.84 -18.73 -18.64
CA ILE A 34 9.20 -18.48 -18.16
C ILE A 34 9.22 -17.21 -17.27
N SER A 35 8.59 -16.14 -17.74
CA SER A 35 8.48 -14.88 -16.99
C SER A 35 7.75 -15.08 -15.64
N HIS A 36 6.67 -15.89 -15.64
CA HIS A 36 5.96 -16.25 -14.42
C HIS A 36 6.84 -17.04 -13.44
N VAL A 37 7.59 -18.02 -13.93
CA VAL A 37 8.50 -18.84 -13.12
C VAL A 37 9.58 -17.99 -12.46
N ILE A 38 10.20 -17.08 -13.20
CA ILE A 38 11.25 -16.17 -12.69
C ILE A 38 10.68 -15.26 -11.59
N ARG A 39 9.49 -14.71 -11.83
CA ARG A 39 8.78 -13.84 -10.86
C ARG A 39 8.44 -14.60 -9.58
N ALA A 40 7.92 -15.81 -9.69
CA ALA A 40 7.58 -16.66 -8.56
C ALA A 40 8.83 -17.09 -7.78
N GLY A 41 9.95 -17.32 -8.48
CA GLY A 41 11.22 -17.73 -7.88
C GLY A 41 11.91 -16.66 -7.05
N ARG A 42 11.74 -15.37 -7.38
CA ARG A 42 12.34 -14.22 -6.67
C ARG A 42 13.82 -14.40 -6.35
N GLY A 43 14.59 -14.99 -7.27
CA GLY A 43 16.00 -15.31 -7.10
C GLY A 43 16.28 -16.67 -6.44
N SER A 44 15.27 -17.39 -5.98
CA SER A 44 15.41 -18.75 -5.45
C SER A 44 15.22 -19.78 -6.55
N ALA A 45 16.27 -20.54 -6.87
CA ALA A 45 16.20 -21.63 -7.84
C ALA A 45 15.16 -22.70 -7.46
N ARG A 46 15.06 -23.02 -6.16
CA ARG A 46 14.10 -24.01 -5.66
C ARG A 46 12.66 -23.57 -5.91
N ASP A 47 12.34 -22.31 -5.61
CA ASP A 47 10.99 -21.79 -5.75
C ASP A 47 10.63 -21.62 -7.22
N ALA A 48 11.60 -21.23 -8.07
CA ALA A 48 11.45 -21.19 -9.51
C ALA A 48 11.15 -22.57 -10.11
N LEU A 49 11.90 -23.61 -9.75
CA LEU A 49 11.63 -24.97 -10.23
C LEU A 49 10.28 -25.49 -9.74
N SER A 50 9.88 -25.18 -8.50
CA SER A 50 8.54 -25.51 -8.02
C SER A 50 7.43 -24.75 -8.75
N ALA A 51 7.70 -23.52 -9.20
CA ALA A 51 6.79 -22.77 -10.06
C ALA A 51 6.73 -23.36 -11.48
N LEU A 52 7.88 -23.80 -12.02
CA LEU A 52 7.94 -24.47 -13.32
C LEU A 52 7.11 -25.76 -13.34
N ASP A 53 7.20 -26.59 -12.31
CA ASP A 53 6.38 -27.79 -12.17
C ASP A 53 4.88 -27.45 -12.22
N ARG A 54 4.45 -26.37 -11.57
CA ARG A 54 3.05 -25.93 -11.62
C ARG A 54 2.62 -25.46 -12.99
N VAL A 55 3.49 -24.70 -13.68
CA VAL A 55 3.23 -24.21 -15.05
C VAL A 55 3.04 -25.39 -16.01
N VAL A 56 3.91 -26.39 -15.93
CA VAL A 56 3.85 -27.60 -16.77
C VAL A 56 2.63 -28.45 -16.45
N ALA A 57 2.24 -28.55 -15.17
CA ALA A 57 1.13 -29.41 -14.72
C ALA A 57 -0.26 -28.89 -15.06
N GLY A 58 -0.47 -27.63 -15.29
CA GLY A 58 -1.83 -27.13 -15.48
C GLY A 58 -1.99 -25.69 -15.92
N GLY A 59 -0.91 -25.08 -16.27
CA GLY A 59 -0.97 -23.77 -16.90
C GLY A 59 -0.70 -22.59 -15.99
N ILE A 60 -0.30 -21.55 -16.66
CA ILE A 60 -0.21 -20.20 -16.14
C ILE A 60 -1.63 -19.76 -15.89
N THR A 61 -2.00 -19.57 -14.64
CA THR A 61 -3.13 -18.70 -14.39
C THR A 61 -2.68 -17.32 -14.87
N GLU A 62 -3.44 -16.70 -15.77
CA GLU A 62 -3.17 -15.35 -16.35
C GLU A 62 -3.06 -14.26 -15.28
N ASP A 63 -1.97 -14.32 -14.49
CA ASP A 63 -1.79 -13.50 -13.32
C ASP A 63 -1.36 -12.08 -13.65
N VAL A 64 -0.68 -11.91 -14.79
CA VAL A 64 -0.08 -10.65 -15.22
C VAL A 64 -1.14 -9.63 -15.59
N THR A 65 -2.09 -10.02 -16.46
CA THR A 65 -3.11 -9.11 -16.99
C THR A 65 -3.96 -8.44 -15.92
N SER A 66 -4.31 -9.17 -14.87
CA SER A 66 -5.14 -8.62 -13.77
C SER A 66 -4.36 -7.62 -12.89
N THR A 67 -3.07 -7.85 -12.66
CA THR A 67 -2.23 -6.95 -11.87
C THR A 67 -1.89 -5.69 -12.67
N ASP A 68 -1.62 -5.83 -13.97
CA ASP A 68 -1.36 -4.70 -14.86
C ASP A 68 -2.59 -3.80 -15.00
N GLU A 69 -3.79 -4.39 -15.12
CA GLU A 69 -5.05 -3.63 -15.11
C GLU A 69 -5.26 -2.86 -13.79
N LEU A 70 -4.90 -3.44 -12.65
CA LEU A 70 -4.96 -2.77 -11.36
C LEU A 70 -3.93 -1.62 -11.28
N LEU A 71 -2.71 -1.82 -11.77
CA LEU A 71 -1.69 -0.77 -11.83
C LEU A 71 -2.13 0.41 -12.71
N LEU A 72 -2.68 0.13 -13.90
CA LEU A 72 -3.22 1.15 -14.79
C LEU A 72 -4.37 1.92 -14.14
N ALA A 73 -5.31 1.21 -13.51
CA ALA A 73 -6.42 1.83 -12.80
C ALA A 73 -5.96 2.72 -11.63
N LEU A 74 -4.90 2.34 -10.93
CA LEU A 74 -4.28 3.17 -9.89
C LEU A 74 -3.61 4.42 -10.47
N ALA A 75 -2.90 4.29 -11.58
CA ALA A 75 -2.25 5.41 -12.26
C ALA A 75 -3.27 6.44 -12.78
N GLU A 76 -4.37 5.96 -13.35
CA GLU A 76 -5.47 6.76 -13.88
C GLU A 76 -6.45 7.25 -12.80
N ARG A 77 -6.34 6.76 -11.56
CA ARG A 77 -7.28 6.99 -10.46
C ARG A 77 -8.72 6.57 -10.81
N ASP A 78 -8.85 5.51 -11.57
CA ASP A 78 -10.15 4.95 -11.96
C ASP A 78 -10.61 3.86 -11.00
N THR A 79 -11.48 4.24 -10.07
CA THR A 79 -12.05 3.33 -9.06
C THR A 79 -12.89 2.23 -9.69
N ALA A 80 -13.68 2.54 -10.71
CA ALA A 80 -14.57 1.57 -11.34
C ALA A 80 -13.75 0.50 -12.06
N ARG A 81 -12.69 0.90 -12.78
CA ARG A 81 -11.76 -0.01 -13.45
C ARG A 81 -11.02 -0.89 -12.45
N ALA A 82 -10.54 -0.32 -11.34
CA ALA A 82 -9.85 -1.09 -10.29
C ALA A 82 -10.74 -2.18 -9.69
N LEU A 83 -11.98 -1.83 -9.33
CA LEU A 83 -12.93 -2.80 -8.76
C LEU A 83 -13.37 -3.85 -9.79
N ALA A 84 -13.54 -3.47 -11.06
CA ALA A 84 -13.86 -4.40 -12.14
C ALA A 84 -12.71 -5.39 -12.40
N ALA A 85 -11.47 -4.93 -12.41
CA ALA A 85 -10.28 -5.78 -12.57
C ALA A 85 -10.15 -6.79 -11.42
N LEU A 86 -10.36 -6.36 -10.17
CA LEU A 86 -10.40 -7.24 -9.01
C LEU A 86 -11.52 -8.28 -9.12
N ALA A 87 -12.75 -7.85 -9.43
CA ALA A 87 -13.90 -8.74 -9.58
C ALA A 87 -13.67 -9.79 -10.68
N ALA A 88 -13.10 -9.40 -11.81
CA ALA A 88 -12.73 -10.30 -12.89
C ALA A 88 -11.67 -11.33 -12.44
N GLY A 89 -10.68 -10.94 -11.65
CA GLY A 89 -9.70 -11.84 -11.05
C GLY A 89 -10.37 -12.88 -10.13
N ILE A 90 -11.24 -12.45 -9.24
CA ILE A 90 -11.97 -13.33 -8.32
C ILE A 90 -12.87 -14.32 -9.08
N THR A 91 -13.56 -13.85 -10.12
CA THR A 91 -14.40 -14.72 -10.96
C THR A 91 -13.58 -15.83 -11.64
N ARG A 92 -12.31 -15.58 -11.95
CA ARG A 92 -11.36 -16.57 -12.46
C ARG A 92 -10.73 -17.46 -11.38
N GLY A 93 -11.19 -17.34 -10.13
CA GLY A 93 -10.72 -18.16 -9.01
C GLY A 93 -9.50 -17.61 -8.28
N ARG A 94 -9.12 -16.33 -8.51
CA ARG A 94 -8.02 -15.71 -7.79
C ARG A 94 -8.39 -15.36 -6.36
N GLU A 95 -7.51 -15.67 -5.45
CA GLU A 95 -7.64 -15.25 -4.08
C GLU A 95 -7.30 -13.75 -3.96
N PRO A 96 -8.17 -12.94 -3.31
CA PRO A 96 -7.96 -11.50 -3.15
C PRO A 96 -6.61 -11.15 -2.52
N ARG A 97 -6.17 -11.95 -1.57
CA ARG A 97 -4.89 -11.76 -0.89
C ARG A 97 -3.70 -11.93 -1.85
N VAL A 98 -3.71 -12.96 -2.69
CA VAL A 98 -2.66 -13.21 -3.69
C VAL A 98 -2.60 -12.05 -4.69
N THR A 99 -3.76 -11.53 -5.11
CA THR A 99 -3.85 -10.34 -5.96
C THR A 99 -3.25 -9.10 -5.27
N GLY A 100 -3.57 -8.88 -4.01
CA GLY A 100 -3.02 -7.77 -3.22
C GLY A 100 -1.51 -7.88 -3.00
N GLU A 101 -0.99 -9.08 -2.74
CA GLU A 101 0.45 -9.35 -2.60
C GLU A 101 1.20 -9.12 -3.92
N ALA A 102 0.63 -9.54 -5.05
CA ALA A 102 1.20 -9.30 -6.38
C ALA A 102 1.24 -7.80 -6.70
N LEU A 103 0.14 -7.08 -6.46
CA LEU A 103 0.06 -5.63 -6.66
C LEU A 103 1.06 -4.87 -5.77
N LEU A 104 1.18 -5.25 -4.50
CA LEU A 104 2.16 -4.68 -3.57
C LEU A 104 3.60 -4.89 -4.07
N GLY A 105 3.90 -6.08 -4.59
CA GLY A 105 5.20 -6.40 -5.19
C GLY A 105 5.52 -5.49 -6.36
N SER A 106 4.61 -5.36 -7.32
CA SER A 106 4.80 -4.50 -8.51
C SER A 106 4.98 -3.02 -8.14
N LEU A 107 4.20 -2.52 -7.18
CA LEU A 107 4.36 -1.14 -6.67
C LEU A 107 5.70 -0.93 -5.98
N ARG A 108 6.18 -1.91 -5.20
CA ARG A 108 7.49 -1.85 -4.57
C ARG A 108 8.62 -1.79 -5.59
N ASP A 109 8.53 -2.59 -6.66
CA ASP A 109 9.53 -2.62 -7.71
C ASP A 109 9.58 -1.29 -8.46
N ALA A 110 8.43 -0.72 -8.81
CA ALA A 110 8.33 0.62 -9.40
C ALA A 110 8.87 1.72 -8.45
N PHE A 111 8.58 1.62 -7.15
CA PHE A 111 9.12 2.55 -6.15
C PHE A 111 10.65 2.50 -6.11
N LEU A 112 11.25 1.31 -6.05
CA LEU A 112 12.72 1.16 -6.02
C LEU A 112 13.37 1.72 -7.29
N ILE A 113 12.76 1.50 -8.45
CA ILE A 113 13.22 2.08 -9.73
C ILE A 113 13.16 3.60 -9.67
N SER A 114 12.06 4.18 -9.19
CA SER A 114 11.91 5.63 -9.05
C SER A 114 12.92 6.27 -8.09
N MET A 115 13.44 5.46 -7.13
CA MET A 115 14.49 5.87 -6.20
C MET A 115 15.92 5.62 -6.74
N GLY A 116 16.07 5.12 -7.97
CA GLY A 116 17.37 4.81 -8.58
C GLY A 116 18.04 3.53 -8.05
N VAL A 117 17.26 2.63 -7.44
CA VAL A 117 17.72 1.34 -6.89
C VAL A 117 16.96 0.20 -7.56
N PRO A 118 17.20 -0.08 -8.87
CA PRO A 118 16.48 -1.11 -9.57
C PRO A 118 16.75 -2.49 -8.96
N PRO A 119 15.69 -3.30 -8.71
CA PRO A 119 15.85 -4.65 -8.21
C PRO A 119 16.57 -5.55 -9.23
N THR A 120 17.60 -6.26 -8.78
CA THR A 120 18.38 -7.15 -9.65
C THR A 120 17.70 -8.47 -9.98
N GLN A 121 16.64 -8.83 -9.22
CA GLN A 121 15.89 -10.07 -9.38
C GLN A 121 14.67 -9.95 -10.30
N LEU A 122 14.44 -8.78 -10.94
CA LEU A 122 13.34 -8.61 -11.88
C LEU A 122 13.68 -9.17 -13.25
N ALA A 123 12.74 -9.96 -13.80
CA ALA A 123 12.75 -10.32 -15.21
C ALA A 123 12.66 -9.04 -16.09
N ALA A 124 13.17 -9.12 -17.32
CA ALA A 124 13.21 -7.97 -18.22
C ALA A 124 11.82 -7.33 -18.45
N ALA A 125 10.79 -8.14 -18.67
CA ALA A 125 9.42 -7.69 -18.86
C ALA A 125 8.82 -7.03 -17.61
N ASP A 126 9.13 -7.52 -16.41
CA ASP A 126 8.67 -6.92 -15.16
C ASP A 126 9.36 -5.60 -14.87
N ARG A 127 10.64 -5.50 -15.22
CA ARG A 127 11.41 -4.26 -15.13
C ARG A 127 10.82 -3.19 -16.03
N GLU A 128 10.57 -3.50 -17.30
CA GLU A 128 9.97 -2.57 -18.26
C GLU A 128 8.62 -2.04 -17.76
N ARG A 129 7.75 -2.92 -17.26
CA ARG A 129 6.46 -2.52 -16.67
C ARG A 129 6.62 -1.61 -15.45
N ALA A 130 7.57 -1.92 -14.57
CA ALA A 130 7.82 -1.13 -13.38
C ALA A 130 8.43 0.24 -13.74
N GLU A 131 9.27 0.32 -14.76
CA GLU A 131 9.82 1.57 -15.32
C GLU A 131 8.70 2.46 -15.88
N LEU A 132 7.83 1.89 -16.73
CA LEU A 132 6.68 2.61 -17.29
C LEU A 132 5.74 3.14 -16.20
N PHE A 133 5.47 2.35 -15.16
CA PHE A 133 4.65 2.79 -14.04
C PHE A 133 5.33 3.90 -13.24
N ALA A 134 6.66 3.79 -13.00
CA ALA A 134 7.43 4.78 -12.27
C ALA A 134 7.52 6.14 -12.99
N GLU A 135 7.41 6.17 -14.32
CA GLU A 135 7.33 7.41 -15.12
C GLU A 135 6.00 8.15 -14.93
N VAL A 136 4.91 7.43 -14.74
CA VAL A 136 3.54 8.00 -14.67
C VAL A 136 3.16 8.36 -13.24
N VAL A 137 3.64 7.60 -12.25
CA VAL A 137 3.21 7.74 -10.86
C VAL A 137 4.32 8.28 -9.99
N THR A 138 4.01 9.35 -9.24
CA THR A 138 5.01 9.98 -8.36
C THR A 138 5.38 9.06 -7.18
N PRO A 139 6.62 9.16 -6.66
CA PRO A 139 7.06 8.38 -5.49
C PRO A 139 6.15 8.53 -4.26
N ALA A 140 5.57 9.72 -4.06
CA ALA A 140 4.65 9.97 -2.95
C ALA A 140 3.36 9.14 -3.07
N VAL A 141 2.80 9.01 -4.27
CA VAL A 141 1.61 8.19 -4.54
C VAL A 141 1.95 6.73 -4.35
N THR A 142 3.11 6.27 -4.84
CA THR A 142 3.55 4.89 -4.69
C THR A 142 3.80 4.54 -3.22
N THR A 143 4.43 5.43 -2.43
CA THR A 143 4.61 5.23 -0.98
C THR A 143 3.27 5.06 -0.27
N ARG A 144 2.31 5.95 -0.56
CA ARG A 144 0.95 5.83 0.00
C ARG A 144 0.28 4.52 -0.41
N ALA A 145 0.46 4.07 -1.65
CA ALA A 145 -0.10 2.81 -2.13
C ALA A 145 0.49 1.62 -1.37
N LEU A 146 1.80 1.61 -1.12
CA LEU A 146 2.48 0.58 -0.33
C LEU A 146 1.96 0.53 1.11
N GLU A 147 1.75 1.68 1.77
CA GLU A 147 1.21 1.76 3.12
C GLU A 147 -0.22 1.25 3.21
N VAL A 148 -1.11 1.71 2.31
CA VAL A 148 -2.53 1.33 2.30
C VAL A 148 -2.70 -0.15 2.01
N LEU A 149 -2.02 -0.68 0.99
CA LEU A 149 -2.07 -2.11 0.66
C LEU A 149 -1.41 -2.98 1.71
N GLY A 150 -0.27 -2.54 2.27
CA GLY A 150 0.40 -3.25 3.34
C GLY A 150 -0.50 -3.42 4.56
N THR A 151 -1.22 -2.37 4.95
CA THR A 151 -2.22 -2.40 6.03
C THR A 151 -3.36 -3.35 5.68
N ALA A 152 -3.95 -3.24 4.50
CA ALA A 152 -5.04 -4.11 4.05
C ALA A 152 -4.64 -5.59 4.06
N LEU A 153 -3.43 -5.94 3.63
CA LEU A 153 -2.91 -7.31 3.67
C LEU A 153 -2.73 -7.86 5.08
N ILE A 154 -2.44 -7.00 6.06
CA ILE A 154 -2.40 -7.38 7.47
C ILE A 154 -3.81 -7.64 7.98
N ASP A 155 -4.76 -6.75 7.67
CA ASP A 155 -6.15 -6.84 8.11
C ASP A 155 -6.86 -8.06 7.53
N MET A 156 -6.60 -8.41 6.27
CA MET A 156 -7.10 -9.62 5.60
C MET A 156 -6.82 -10.93 6.36
N ARG A 157 -5.78 -10.98 7.21
CA ARG A 157 -5.46 -12.18 7.99
C ARG A 157 -6.52 -12.51 9.04
N ARG A 158 -7.27 -11.51 9.47
CA ARG A 158 -8.27 -11.60 10.54
C ARG A 158 -9.68 -11.27 10.04
N SER A 159 -9.78 -10.84 8.79
CA SER A 159 -11.05 -10.45 8.18
C SER A 159 -11.88 -11.67 7.82
N PRO A 160 -13.18 -11.63 8.06
CA PRO A 160 -14.10 -12.65 7.57
C PRO A 160 -14.27 -12.63 6.04
N ASP A 161 -13.99 -11.50 5.40
CA ASP A 161 -14.03 -11.35 3.94
C ASP A 161 -12.83 -10.51 3.42
N PRO A 162 -11.72 -11.19 3.07
CA PRO A 162 -10.52 -10.53 2.53
C PRO A 162 -10.76 -9.70 1.27
N ARG A 163 -11.82 -10.00 0.52
CA ARG A 163 -12.19 -9.27 -0.69
C ARG A 163 -12.54 -7.82 -0.36
N VAL A 164 -13.36 -7.62 0.66
CA VAL A 164 -13.81 -6.28 1.08
C VAL A 164 -12.63 -5.42 1.50
N ASP A 165 -11.65 -5.98 2.22
CA ASP A 165 -10.45 -5.24 2.63
C ASP A 165 -9.66 -4.71 1.43
N LEU A 166 -9.50 -5.54 0.38
CA LEU A 166 -8.82 -5.13 -0.84
C LEU A 166 -9.65 -4.11 -1.64
N GLU A 167 -10.96 -4.29 -1.76
CA GLU A 167 -11.85 -3.31 -2.39
C GLU A 167 -11.76 -1.95 -1.72
N VAL A 168 -11.80 -1.90 -0.38
CA VAL A 168 -11.64 -0.66 0.39
C VAL A 168 -10.28 -0.03 0.17
N ALA A 169 -9.21 -0.83 0.14
CA ALA A 169 -7.87 -0.33 -0.13
C ALA A 169 -7.78 0.30 -1.54
N LEU A 170 -8.33 -0.35 -2.56
CA LEU A 170 -8.37 0.18 -3.93
C LEU A 170 -9.16 1.49 -4.02
N VAL A 171 -10.31 1.59 -3.34
CA VAL A 171 -11.08 2.85 -3.27
C VAL A 171 -10.28 3.95 -2.59
N ARG A 172 -9.58 3.67 -1.49
CA ARG A 172 -8.70 4.65 -0.81
C ARG A 172 -7.57 5.17 -1.69
N LEU A 173 -7.10 4.35 -2.62
CA LEU A 173 -6.01 4.71 -3.52
C LEU A 173 -6.48 5.49 -4.75
N THR A 174 -7.64 5.12 -5.30
CA THR A 174 -8.17 5.73 -6.53
C THR A 174 -9.05 6.96 -6.28
N ALA A 175 -9.76 6.99 -5.14
CA ALA A 175 -10.66 8.09 -4.76
C ALA A 175 -10.37 8.57 -3.31
N PRO A 176 -9.22 9.17 -3.03
CA PRO A 176 -8.84 9.61 -1.69
C PRO A 176 -9.83 10.61 -1.09
N GLU A 177 -10.53 11.38 -1.93
CA GLU A 177 -11.54 12.35 -1.49
C GLU A 177 -12.77 11.68 -0.84
N VAL A 178 -13.12 10.47 -1.27
CA VAL A 178 -14.28 9.73 -0.74
C VAL A 178 -14.02 9.20 0.67
N VAL A 179 -12.77 8.87 0.97
CA VAL A 179 -12.38 8.23 2.24
C VAL A 179 -11.73 9.23 3.21
N GLY A 180 -11.17 10.31 2.67
CA GLY A 180 -10.52 11.38 3.45
C GLY A 180 -11.48 12.36 4.13
N ALA A 181 -12.79 12.23 3.93
CA ALA A 181 -13.78 13.12 4.53
C ALA A 181 -13.81 13.09 6.08
N GLY A 182 -13.13 12.11 6.70
CA GLY A 182 -12.98 12.04 8.17
C GLY A 182 -11.87 12.92 8.73
N ASP A 183 -10.77 13.10 8.01
CA ASP A 183 -9.59 13.84 8.48
C ASP A 183 -9.46 15.25 7.87
N GLN A 184 -10.14 15.53 6.76
CA GLN A 184 -10.13 16.85 6.13
C GLN A 184 -10.59 18.00 7.04
N PRO A 185 -11.68 17.88 7.82
CA PRO A 185 -12.08 18.97 8.72
C PRO A 185 -11.05 19.27 9.80
N VAL A 186 -10.28 18.28 10.23
CA VAL A 186 -9.18 18.47 11.21
C VAL A 186 -8.00 19.17 10.56
N LEU A 187 -7.63 18.78 9.35
CA LEU A 187 -6.55 19.41 8.60
C LEU A 187 -6.88 20.84 8.22
N GLU A 188 -8.09 21.11 7.73
CA GLU A 188 -8.57 22.46 7.43
C GLU A 188 -8.64 23.34 8.68
N ALA A 189 -9.07 22.79 9.82
CA ALA A 189 -9.09 23.50 11.09
C ALA A 189 -7.67 23.83 11.58
N LEU A 190 -6.70 22.94 11.37
CA LEU A 190 -5.30 23.17 11.65
C LEU A 190 -4.69 24.23 10.73
N VAL A 191 -4.93 24.15 9.43
CA VAL A 191 -4.47 25.15 8.45
C VAL A 191 -5.01 26.54 8.80
N ARG A 192 -6.32 26.67 9.05
CA ARG A 192 -6.94 27.93 9.47
C ARG A 192 -6.36 28.45 10.78
N ARG A 193 -5.98 27.55 11.70
CA ARG A 193 -5.36 27.95 12.97
C ARG A 193 -3.93 28.43 12.79
N VAL A 194 -3.15 27.81 11.90
CA VAL A 194 -1.81 28.26 11.52
C VAL A 194 -1.89 29.63 10.83
N GLU A 195 -2.75 29.79 9.82
CA GLU A 195 -2.96 31.08 9.15
C GLU A 195 -3.35 32.19 10.12
N LYS A 196 -4.21 31.89 11.09
CA LYS A 196 -4.61 32.86 12.13
C LYS A 196 -3.47 33.22 13.08
N LEU A 197 -2.60 32.28 13.40
CA LEU A 197 -1.42 32.52 14.23
C LEU A 197 -0.36 33.30 13.45
N GLU A 198 -0.15 33.02 12.20
CA GLU A 198 0.75 33.75 11.31
C GLU A 198 0.27 35.19 11.08
N ALA A 199 -1.03 35.41 10.88
CA ALA A 199 -1.63 36.73 10.77
C ALA A 199 -1.50 37.53 12.07
N ALA A 200 -1.65 36.87 13.23
CA ALA A 200 -1.45 37.49 14.54
C ALA A 200 0.02 37.85 14.79
N LEU A 201 0.97 37.03 14.33
CA LEU A 201 2.41 37.32 14.40
C LEU A 201 2.82 38.43 13.43
N ALA A 202 2.26 38.43 12.21
CA ALA A 202 2.51 39.47 11.19
C ALA A 202 1.88 40.82 11.58
N GLY A 203 0.77 40.83 12.30
CA GLY A 203 0.11 42.04 12.82
C GLY A 203 0.74 42.60 14.12
N GLY A 204 1.70 41.90 14.70
CA GLY A 204 2.30 42.23 16.01
C GLY A 204 3.54 43.12 15.98
N THR A 205 3.87 43.82 14.88
CA THR A 205 4.92 44.86 14.85
C THR A 205 4.36 46.26 15.03
N GLY A 206 3.83 46.52 16.19
CA GLY A 206 3.40 47.86 16.59
C GLY A 206 3.42 47.94 18.12
N VAL A 207 4.61 48.16 18.70
CA VAL A 207 4.78 48.40 20.13
C VAL A 207 4.22 49.77 20.45
N GLY A 208 3.07 49.79 21.10
CA GLY A 208 2.60 50.92 21.85
C GLY A 208 2.39 50.46 23.30
N VAL A 209 3.28 50.80 24.17
CA VAL A 209 3.09 50.70 25.64
C VAL A 209 2.14 51.80 26.09
N PRO A 210 1.02 51.46 26.72
CA PRO A 210 0.39 52.37 27.69
C PRO A 210 0.41 51.73 29.08
N GLY A 211 0.78 52.58 30.05
CA GLY A 211 0.99 52.21 31.42
C GLY A 211 -0.25 51.76 32.19
N SER A 212 0.11 51.01 33.18
CA SER A 212 -0.52 50.80 34.48
C SER A 212 -1.97 51.25 34.72
N ALA A 213 -2.85 50.29 34.95
CA ALA A 213 -3.79 50.37 36.10
C ALA A 213 -4.24 48.95 36.46
N SER A 214 -3.75 48.51 37.57
CA SER A 214 -4.10 47.25 38.22
C SER A 214 -5.49 47.35 38.87
N SER A 215 -6.31 46.35 38.61
CA SER A 215 -7.36 45.95 39.55
C SER A 215 -7.41 44.41 39.55
N PRO A 216 -7.31 43.79 40.73
CA PRO A 216 -7.34 42.35 40.85
C PRO A 216 -8.75 41.79 40.59
N PRO A 217 -8.88 40.60 40.03
CA PRO A 217 -10.17 39.97 39.79
C PRO A 217 -10.85 39.57 41.12
N PRO A 218 -12.21 39.55 41.15
CA PRO A 218 -12.96 39.14 42.33
C PRO A 218 -12.76 37.64 42.65
N PRO A 219 -12.83 37.25 43.91
CA PRO A 219 -12.66 35.86 44.32
C PRO A 219 -13.81 34.97 43.87
N PRO A 220 -13.54 33.67 43.62
CA PRO A 220 -14.58 32.74 43.23
C PRO A 220 -15.58 32.47 44.36
N PRO A 221 -16.85 32.16 44.02
CA PRO A 221 -17.87 31.87 45.02
C PRO A 221 -17.58 30.56 45.79
N PRO A 222 -18.02 30.45 47.05
CA PRO A 222 -17.72 29.28 47.86
C PRO A 222 -18.46 28.04 47.39
N PHE A 223 -17.74 26.93 47.36
CA PHE A 223 -18.29 25.60 47.08
C PHE A 223 -19.42 25.25 48.07
N ARG A 224 -20.64 25.09 47.56
CA ARG A 224 -21.74 24.47 48.31
C ARG A 224 -21.44 22.98 48.47
N ARG A 225 -21.16 22.54 49.68
CA ARG A 225 -21.16 21.13 50.09
C ARG A 225 -22.59 20.58 49.93
N ALA A 226 -22.74 19.57 49.14
CA ALA A 226 -23.95 18.74 49.11
C ALA A 226 -24.00 17.93 50.41
N GLY A 227 -25.10 18.09 51.18
CA GLY A 227 -25.37 17.30 52.38
C GLY A 227 -25.82 15.87 52.03
N PRO A 228 -25.73 14.94 52.98
CA PRO A 228 -25.99 13.51 52.73
C PRO A 228 -27.50 13.24 52.50
N ALA A 229 -27.78 12.42 51.50
CA ALA A 229 -29.10 11.88 51.21
C ALA A 229 -29.52 10.94 52.34
N ALA A 230 -30.69 11.22 52.91
CA ALA A 230 -31.35 10.40 53.94
C ALA A 230 -31.88 9.09 53.33
N GLU A 231 -31.58 7.99 54.00
CA GLU A 231 -32.25 6.72 53.90
C GLU A 231 -33.73 6.82 54.29
N GLY A 232 -34.62 6.28 53.52
CA GLY A 232 -36.04 6.06 53.81
C GLY A 232 -36.49 4.76 53.15
N ARG A 233 -36.43 3.74 53.81
CA ARG A 233 -37.20 2.69 54.47
C ARG A 233 -38.67 2.59 54.01
N ALA A 234 -39.01 1.34 53.68
CA ALA A 234 -40.26 0.56 53.90
C ALA A 234 -41.41 0.68 52.88
N ARG A 235 -41.75 -0.35 52.27
CA ARG A 235 -42.62 -1.50 52.49
C ARG A 235 -42.82 -2.27 51.20
#